data_5e3ae424e33561aa4492975048297a93
#
_entry.id   5e3ae424e33561aa4492975048297a93
#
_cell.length_a   1.000
_cell.length_b   1.000
_cell.length_c   1.000
_cell.angle_alpha   90.00
_cell.angle_beta   90.00
_cell.angle_gamma   90.00
#
_symmetry.space_group_name_H-M   'P 1'
#
loop_
_entity.id
_entity.type
_entity.pdbx_description
1 polymer ?
#
loop_
_entity_poly.entity_id
_entity_poly.type
_entity_poly.pdbx_seq_one_letter_code
_entity_poly.pdbx_strand_id
1 'polypeptide(L)' 'MNTDSTTLYKLMILYMLDRVDFPLTGSQISQFILDKGYTTYFNLQIALNELIENDFIKPTTERNHSLYEITD' A
#
# COMPACT_ATOMS: atom_id res chain seq x y z
N MET A 1 -12.30 -15.12 -16.21
CA MET A 1 -12.46 -13.99 -15.29
C MET A 1 -11.12 -13.32 -15.05
N ASN A 2 -11.10 -12.04 -15.19
CA ASN A 2 -9.86 -11.32 -15.02
C ASN A 2 -9.60 -11.04 -13.56
N THR A 3 -8.38 -11.32 -13.15
CA THR A 3 -7.94 -10.88 -11.84
C THR A 3 -7.82 -9.37 -11.91
N ASP A 4 -8.47 -8.70 -11.01
CA ASP A 4 -8.35 -7.26 -10.94
C ASP A 4 -6.91 -6.90 -10.54
N SER A 5 -6.25 -6.12 -11.37
CA SER A 5 -4.89 -5.69 -11.07
C SER A 5 -4.81 -5.00 -9.71
N THR A 6 -5.87 -4.28 -9.35
CA THR A 6 -5.92 -3.60 -8.07
C THR A 6 -5.83 -4.61 -6.92
N THR A 7 -6.49 -5.75 -7.08
CA THR A 7 -6.42 -6.80 -6.05
C THR A 7 -4.98 -7.28 -5.87
N LEU A 8 -4.27 -7.47 -6.98
CA LEU A 8 -2.88 -7.90 -6.91
C LEU A 8 -2.04 -6.85 -6.16
N TYR A 9 -2.22 -5.60 -6.48
CA TYR A 9 -1.45 -4.53 -5.83
C TYR A 9 -1.78 -4.42 -4.35
N LYS A 10 -3.05 -4.63 -3.98
CA LYS A 10 -3.44 -4.66 -2.57
C LYS A 10 -2.70 -5.76 -1.83
N LEU A 11 -2.63 -6.94 -2.43
CA LEU A 11 -1.92 -8.05 -1.81
C LEU A 11 -0.43 -7.76 -1.66
N MET A 12 0.15 -7.10 -2.66
CA MET A 12 1.55 -6.74 -2.59
C MET A 12 1.82 -5.74 -1.46
N ILE A 13 0.94 -4.77 -1.30
CA ILE A 13 1.07 -3.78 -0.24
C ILE A 13 0.94 -4.47 1.12
N LEU A 14 -0.08 -5.31 1.27
CA LEU A 14 -0.28 -6.01 2.53
C LEU A 14 0.89 -6.91 2.86
N TYR A 15 1.41 -7.62 1.88
CA TYR A 15 2.55 -8.49 2.09
C TYR A 15 3.76 -7.68 2.57
N MET A 16 4.00 -6.55 1.93
CA MET A 16 5.12 -5.70 2.30
C MET A 16 4.99 -5.20 3.73
N LEU A 17 3.80 -4.72 4.09
CA LEU A 17 3.56 -4.18 5.42
C LEU A 17 3.63 -5.27 6.49
N ASP A 18 3.23 -6.48 6.13
CA ASP A 18 3.28 -7.61 7.06
C ASP A 18 4.72 -8.04 7.35
N ARG A 19 5.61 -7.84 6.37
CA ARG A 19 7.00 -8.29 6.51
C ARG A 19 7.88 -7.32 7.29
N VAL A 20 7.45 -6.08 7.43
CA VAL A 20 8.24 -5.10 8.18
C VAL A 20 7.61 -4.89 9.54
N ASP A 21 8.42 -4.47 10.50
CA ASP A 21 7.98 -4.28 11.88
C ASP A 21 7.65 -2.84 12.20
N PHE A 22 7.53 -2.01 11.20
CA PHE A 22 7.30 -0.58 11.40
C PHE A 22 6.45 -0.03 10.27
N PRO A 23 5.75 1.09 10.52
CA PRO A 23 4.94 1.69 9.47
C PRO A 23 5.81 2.21 8.32
N LEU A 24 5.27 2.17 7.12
CA LEU A 24 5.95 2.67 5.94
C LEU A 24 5.25 3.90 5.41
N THR A 25 6.03 4.82 4.85
CA THR A 25 5.45 5.99 4.19
C THR A 25 4.91 5.58 2.83
N GLY A 26 4.01 6.41 2.29
CA GLY A 26 3.52 6.17 0.94
C GLY A 26 4.66 6.17 -0.07
N SER A 27 5.66 7.03 0.15
CA SER A 27 6.84 7.06 -0.73
C SER A 27 7.61 5.76 -0.72
N GLN A 28 7.77 5.17 0.45
CA GLN A 28 8.49 3.91 0.56
C GLN A 28 7.75 2.79 -0.14
N ILE A 29 6.43 2.74 0.04
CA ILE A 29 5.61 1.75 -0.63
C ILE A 29 5.64 1.95 -2.13
N SER A 30 5.47 3.20 -2.57
CA SER A 30 5.49 3.53 -3.99
C SER A 30 6.82 3.19 -4.63
N GLN A 31 7.90 3.56 -3.97
CA GLN A 31 9.22 3.33 -4.52
C GLN A 31 9.49 1.84 -4.73
N PHE A 32 9.10 1.02 -3.77
CA PHE A 32 9.29 -0.41 -3.90
C PHE A 32 8.49 -0.99 -5.06
N ILE A 33 7.22 -0.67 -5.11
CA ILE A 33 6.33 -1.29 -6.10
C ILE A 33 6.56 -0.72 -7.49
N LEU A 34 6.74 0.60 -7.59
CA LEU A 34 6.96 1.23 -8.89
C LEU A 34 8.33 0.90 -9.45
N ASP A 35 9.32 0.75 -8.59
CA ASP A 35 10.67 0.41 -9.01
C ASP A 35 10.71 -0.96 -9.68
N LYS A 36 9.80 -1.83 -9.31
CA LYS A 36 9.72 -3.15 -9.92
C LYS A 36 8.95 -3.13 -11.25
N GLY A 37 8.35 -2.00 -11.59
CA GLY A 37 7.61 -1.88 -12.83
C GLY A 37 6.28 -2.58 -12.86
N TYR A 38 5.72 -2.85 -11.69
CA TYR A 38 4.47 -3.61 -11.62
C TYR A 38 3.23 -2.78 -11.95
N THR A 39 3.28 -1.48 -11.72
CA THR A 39 2.09 -0.67 -11.89
C THR A 39 2.46 0.80 -12.01
N THR A 40 1.45 1.64 -12.17
CA THR A 40 1.61 3.08 -12.17
C THR A 40 1.30 3.62 -10.79
N TYR A 41 1.77 4.83 -10.53
CA TYR A 41 1.50 5.50 -9.26
C TYR A 41 0.00 5.63 -9.02
N PHE A 42 -0.75 5.94 -10.08
CA PHE A 42 -2.19 6.13 -9.98
C PHE A 42 -2.89 4.85 -9.49
N ASN A 43 -2.55 3.72 -10.10
CA ASN A 43 -3.15 2.45 -9.71
C ASN A 43 -2.75 2.06 -8.29
N LEU A 44 -1.53 2.38 -7.91
CA LEU A 44 -1.06 2.11 -6.56
C LEU A 44 -1.88 2.89 -5.54
N GLN A 45 -2.18 4.15 -5.83
CA GLN A 45 -2.97 4.98 -4.93
C GLN A 45 -4.39 4.46 -4.78
N ILE A 46 -4.97 3.96 -5.87
CA ILE A 46 -6.30 3.37 -5.80
C ILE A 46 -6.30 2.16 -4.88
N ALA A 47 -5.31 1.28 -5.03
CA ALA A 47 -5.21 0.10 -4.19
C ALA A 47 -5.02 0.47 -2.73
N LEU A 48 -4.15 1.43 -2.46
CA LEU A 48 -3.87 1.88 -1.11
C LEU A 48 -5.12 2.46 -0.46
N ASN A 49 -5.86 3.30 -1.19
CA ASN A 49 -7.08 3.89 -0.67
C ASN A 49 -8.13 2.85 -0.35
N GLU A 50 -8.26 1.84 -1.19
CA GLU A 50 -9.23 0.78 -0.95
C GLU A 50 -8.88 -0.05 0.29
N LEU A 51 -7.59 -0.26 0.53
CA LEU A 51 -7.16 -0.96 1.74
C LEU A 51 -7.51 -0.15 2.98
N ILE A 52 -7.36 1.15 2.90
CA ILE A 52 -7.72 2.03 4.01
C ILE A 52 -9.22 2.00 4.25
N GLU A 53 -10.01 2.09 3.18
CA GLU A 53 -11.47 2.11 3.29
C GLU A 53 -12.02 0.81 3.87
N ASN A 54 -11.33 -0.28 3.62
CA ASN A 54 -11.77 -1.59 4.12
C ASN A 54 -11.11 -1.97 5.44
N ASP A 55 -10.38 -1.04 6.03
CA ASP A 55 -9.74 -1.22 7.34
C ASP A 55 -8.68 -2.32 7.38
N PHE A 56 -8.08 -2.63 6.23
CA PHE A 56 -6.96 -3.57 6.21
C PHE A 56 -5.66 -2.88 6.63
N ILE A 57 -5.55 -1.59 6.37
CA ILE A 57 -4.41 -0.81 6.82
C ILE A 57 -4.94 0.49 7.42
N LYS A 58 -4.13 1.10 8.26
CA LYS A 58 -4.51 2.38 8.84
C LYS A 58 -3.40 3.40 8.59
N PRO A 59 -3.79 4.61 8.19
CA PRO A 59 -2.84 5.69 8.02
C PRO A 59 -2.65 6.43 9.32
N THR A 60 -1.44 6.89 9.55
CA THR A 60 -1.12 7.76 10.67
C THR A 60 -0.29 8.91 10.12
N THR A 61 -0.65 10.14 10.49
CA THR A 61 0.09 11.29 10.01
C THR A 61 1.10 11.70 11.07
N GLU A 62 2.34 11.88 10.66
CA GLU A 62 3.40 12.30 11.55
C GLU A 62 4.31 13.25 10.79
N ARG A 63 4.44 14.48 11.28
CA ARG A 63 5.33 15.49 10.69
C ARG A 63 5.12 15.64 9.18
N ASN A 64 3.87 15.75 8.76
CA ASN A 64 3.50 15.93 7.36
C ASN A 64 3.74 14.69 6.50
N HIS A 65 4.01 13.55 7.12
CA HIS A 65 4.14 12.29 6.41
C HIS A 65 3.01 11.38 6.80
N SER A 66 2.47 10.67 5.83
CA SER A 66 1.51 9.61 6.10
C SER A 66 2.26 8.31 6.23
N LEU A 67 2.03 7.62 7.33
CA LEU A 67 2.60 6.31 7.57
C LEU A 67 1.49 5.29 7.51
N TYR A 68 1.79 4.13 6.98
CA TYR A 68 0.79 3.08 6.81
C TYR A 68 1.24 1.81 7.50
N GLU A 69 0.32 1.18 8.21
CA GLU A 69 0.62 -0.10 8.82
C GLU A 69 -0.60 -1.00 8.75
N ILE A 70 -0.35 -2.30 8.77
CA ILE A 70 -1.43 -3.27 8.65
C ILE A 70 -2.23 -3.30 9.96
N THR A 71 -3.53 -3.46 9.84
CA THR A 71 -4.39 -3.61 11.02
C THR A 71 -4.44 -5.09 11.40
N ASP A 72 -4.79 -5.33 12.62
CA ASP A 72 -4.97 -6.71 13.06
C ASP A 72 -6.40 -7.19 12.87
#